data_45aa078c92110f5d4cc818c7ba1d639a
#
_entry.id   45aa078c92110f5d4cc818c7ba1d639a
#
_cell.length_a   1.000
_cell.length_b   1.000
_cell.length_c   1.000
_cell.angle_alpha   90.00
_cell.angle_beta   90.00
_cell.angle_gamma   90.00
#
_symmetry.space_group_name_H-M   'P 1'
#
loop_
_entity.id
_entity.type
_entity.pdbx_description
1 polymer ?
#
loop_
_entity_poly.entity_id
_entity_poly.type
_entity_poly.pdbx_seq_one_letter_code
_entity_poly.pdbx_strand_id
1 'polypeptide(L)'
;MVTLYYGTHDMSSKRAKRWFEETGIEVQLKKINEMSKEDLSQILSLSEKGFSDILKNANRTGVHSDQLLSECRELSFNEALDFVLRNLEVLRLPLVFDARRLMIGFNEDEIRQFIPQSYRRMKLKSVLLE
;
A
#
# COMPACT_ATOMS: atom_id res chain seq x y z
N MET A 1 10.71 -8.90 3.32
CA MET A 1 11.01 -7.45 3.43
C MET A 1 9.78 -6.63 3.07
N VAL A 2 9.50 -5.60 3.84
CA VAL A 2 8.38 -4.68 3.57
C VAL A 2 8.75 -3.73 2.43
N THR A 3 7.83 -3.50 1.51
CA THR A 3 7.99 -2.52 0.43
C THR A 3 6.95 -1.42 0.60
N LEU A 4 7.39 -0.17 0.42
CA LEU A 4 6.52 1.00 0.49
C LEU A 4 6.62 1.80 -0.81
N TYR A 5 5.50 1.91 -1.52
CA TYR A 5 5.38 2.79 -2.68
C TYR A 5 4.83 4.14 -2.25
N TYR A 6 5.51 5.20 -2.62
CA TYR A 6 5.18 6.55 -2.16
C TYR A 6 5.05 7.55 -3.31
N GLY A 7 4.29 8.61 -3.05
CA GLY A 7 4.19 9.77 -3.93
C GLY A 7 5.07 10.90 -3.41
N THR A 8 5.63 11.69 -4.32
CA THR A 8 6.62 12.73 -4.00
C THR A 8 6.07 13.82 -3.06
N HIS A 9 4.81 14.19 -3.25
CA HIS A 9 4.18 15.27 -2.46
C HIS A 9 3.02 14.77 -1.59
N ASP A 10 2.97 13.48 -1.35
CA ASP A 10 1.88 12.88 -0.59
C ASP A 10 2.20 12.85 0.90
N MET A 11 1.35 13.53 1.70
CA MET A 11 1.53 13.63 3.15
C MET A 11 1.41 12.28 3.85
N SER A 12 0.48 11.45 3.40
CA SER A 12 0.31 10.10 3.97
C SER A 12 1.55 9.24 3.75
N SER A 13 2.17 9.37 2.58
CA SER A 13 3.44 8.68 2.29
C SER A 13 4.55 9.14 3.23
N LYS A 14 4.63 10.44 3.51
CA LYS A 14 5.63 10.99 4.44
C LYS A 14 5.44 10.46 5.85
N ARG A 15 4.19 10.36 6.30
CA ARG A 15 3.87 9.80 7.62
C ARG A 15 4.29 8.34 7.73
N ALA A 16 4.02 7.54 6.71
CA ALA A 16 4.40 6.15 6.68
C ALA A 16 5.93 5.98 6.70
N LYS A 17 6.65 6.75 5.90
CA LYS A 17 8.12 6.74 5.90
C LYS A 17 8.68 7.07 7.27
N ARG A 18 8.15 8.11 7.91
CA ARG A 18 8.58 8.54 9.24
C ARG A 18 8.36 7.42 10.26
N TRP A 19 7.22 6.75 10.19
CA TRP A 19 6.94 5.64 11.10
C TRP A 19 7.99 4.54 10.99
N PHE A 20 8.39 4.15 9.78
CA PHE A 20 9.43 3.14 9.58
C PHE A 20 10.80 3.61 10.08
N GLU A 21 11.12 4.89 9.89
CA GLU A 21 12.37 5.48 10.41
C GLU A 21 12.38 5.43 11.94
N GLU A 22 11.29 5.84 12.58
CA GLU A 22 11.20 5.90 14.04
C GLU A 22 11.20 4.52 14.68
N THR A 23 10.62 3.52 14.03
CA THR A 23 10.59 2.15 14.56
C THR A 23 11.85 1.36 14.24
N GLY A 24 12.65 1.81 13.28
CA GLY A 24 13.84 1.09 12.84
C GLY A 24 13.56 -0.17 12.04
N ILE A 25 12.32 -0.39 11.63
CA ILE A 25 11.94 -1.54 10.79
C ILE A 25 12.41 -1.29 9.37
N GLU A 26 13.12 -2.26 8.80
CA GLU A 26 13.60 -2.16 7.42
C GLU A 26 12.44 -2.11 6.45
N VAL A 27 12.52 -1.17 5.51
CA VAL A 27 11.54 -1.01 4.45
C VAL A 27 12.25 -0.62 3.16
N GLN A 28 11.80 -1.21 2.06
CA GLN A 28 12.29 -0.84 0.74
C GLN A 28 11.38 0.27 0.20
N LEU A 29 11.96 1.47 0.03
CA LEU A 29 11.21 2.63 -0.47
C LEU A 29 11.29 2.67 -1.99
N LYS A 30 10.13 2.77 -2.63
CA LYS A 30 10.03 2.88 -4.09
C LYS A 30 9.05 3.99 -4.45
N LYS A 31 9.41 4.79 -5.45
CA LYS A 31 8.49 5.80 -5.98
C LYS A 31 7.37 5.11 -6.75
N ILE A 32 6.18 5.69 -6.72
CA ILE A 32 5.03 5.09 -7.39
C ILE A 32 5.26 4.84 -8.89
N ASN A 33 6.03 5.71 -9.54
CA ASN A 33 6.33 5.55 -10.95
C ASN A 33 7.25 4.35 -11.26
N GLU A 34 7.80 3.72 -10.22
CA GLU A 34 8.61 2.51 -10.34
C GLU A 34 7.79 1.23 -10.15
N MET A 35 6.47 1.34 -10.00
CA MET A 35 5.59 0.18 -9.78
C MET A 35 5.77 -0.87 -10.87
N SER A 36 6.13 -2.08 -10.45
CA SER A 36 6.23 -3.22 -11.36
C SER A 36 4.90 -3.96 -11.46
N LYS A 37 4.73 -4.70 -12.54
CA LYS A 37 3.54 -5.52 -12.74
C LYS A 37 3.45 -6.62 -11.67
N GLU A 38 4.60 -7.17 -11.29
CA GLU A 38 4.69 -8.20 -10.24
C GLU A 38 4.25 -7.65 -8.89
N ASP A 39 4.72 -6.46 -8.52
CA ASP A 39 4.34 -5.83 -7.25
C ASP A 39 2.87 -5.46 -7.25
N LEU A 40 2.34 -4.93 -8.35
CA LEU A 40 0.93 -4.60 -8.46
C LEU A 40 0.07 -5.86 -8.32
N SER A 41 0.48 -6.95 -8.97
CA SER A 41 -0.21 -8.24 -8.86
C SER A 41 -0.22 -8.76 -7.42
N GLN A 42 0.91 -8.64 -6.72
CA GLN A 42 1.04 -9.05 -5.33
C GLN A 42 0.11 -8.22 -4.43
N ILE A 43 0.08 -6.91 -4.62
CA ILE A 43 -0.80 -6.02 -3.87
C ILE A 43 -2.27 -6.41 -4.07
N LEU A 44 -2.66 -6.67 -5.31
CA LEU A 44 -4.02 -7.09 -5.62
C LEU A 44 -4.38 -8.43 -4.99
N SER A 45 -3.43 -9.37 -4.94
CA SER A 45 -3.67 -10.68 -4.31
C SER A 45 -3.89 -10.57 -2.80
N LEU A 46 -3.34 -9.53 -2.18
CA LEU A 46 -3.50 -9.27 -0.74
C LEU A 46 -4.72 -8.42 -0.42
N SER A 47 -5.30 -7.76 -1.40
CA SER A 47 -6.48 -6.90 -1.20
C SER A 47 -7.75 -7.75 -1.08
N GLU A 48 -8.75 -7.22 -0.38
CA GLU A 48 -10.04 -7.89 -0.24
C GLU A 48 -10.90 -7.78 -1.50
N LYS A 49 -10.93 -6.58 -2.08
CA LYS A 49 -11.83 -6.25 -3.19
C LYS A 49 -11.09 -5.95 -4.51
N GLY A 50 -9.79 -6.25 -4.56
CA GLY A 50 -9.01 -6.04 -5.77
C GLY A 50 -8.84 -4.57 -6.14
N PHE A 51 -9.09 -4.25 -7.40
CA PHE A 51 -8.87 -2.88 -7.90
C PHE A 51 -9.68 -1.83 -7.14
N SER A 52 -10.88 -2.14 -6.66
CA SER A 52 -11.70 -1.17 -5.95
C SER A 52 -11.06 -0.72 -4.63
N ASP A 53 -10.21 -1.55 -4.02
CA ASP A 53 -9.50 -1.19 -2.79
C ASP A 53 -8.35 -0.23 -3.04
N ILE A 54 -7.64 -0.40 -4.15
CA ILE A 54 -6.39 0.34 -4.41
C ILE A 54 -6.58 1.62 -5.21
N LEU A 55 -7.73 1.81 -5.86
CA LEU A 55 -8.01 3.02 -6.62
C LEU A 55 -8.56 4.11 -5.70
N LYS A 56 -8.22 5.36 -6.01
CA LYS A 56 -8.72 6.50 -5.25
C LYS A 56 -10.23 6.55 -5.28
N ASN A 57 -10.83 6.93 -4.15
CA ASN A 57 -12.28 7.03 -4.02
C ASN A 57 -12.83 8.12 -4.97
N ALA A 58 -13.89 7.79 -5.70
CA ALA A 58 -14.57 8.69 -6.64
C ALA A 58 -15.02 10.00 -5.98
N ASN A 59 -15.39 9.96 -4.70
CA ASN A 59 -15.83 11.15 -3.96
C ASN A 59 -14.71 12.19 -3.79
N ARG A 60 -13.45 11.78 -3.89
CA ARG A 60 -12.30 12.68 -3.77
C ARG A 60 -11.74 13.11 -5.11
N THR A 61 -11.89 12.30 -6.13
CA THR A 61 -11.30 12.52 -7.45
C THR A 61 -12.34 12.79 -8.53
N GLY A 62 -13.64 12.79 -8.18
CA GLY A 62 -14.73 12.96 -9.12
C GLY A 62 -15.04 11.69 -9.90
N VAL A 63 -15.59 11.85 -11.10
CA VAL A 63 -16.09 10.74 -11.91
C VAL A 63 -15.01 9.84 -12.48
N HIS A 64 -13.77 10.32 -12.51
CA HIS A 64 -12.66 9.66 -13.20
C HIS A 64 -12.33 8.27 -12.63
N SER A 65 -12.32 8.14 -11.30
CA SER A 65 -12.01 6.84 -10.64
C SER A 65 -13.05 5.77 -10.93
N ASP A 66 -14.34 6.14 -10.93
CA ASP A 66 -15.43 5.21 -11.24
C ASP A 66 -15.36 4.74 -12.68
N GLN A 67 -15.02 5.63 -13.58
CA GLN A 67 -14.87 5.31 -14.99
C GLN A 67 -13.71 4.33 -15.20
N LEU A 68 -12.58 4.58 -14.55
CA LEU A 68 -11.42 3.70 -14.63
C LEU A 68 -11.71 2.32 -14.05
N LEU A 69 -12.42 2.25 -12.93
CA LEU A 69 -12.80 0.98 -12.31
C LEU A 69 -13.75 0.20 -13.24
N SER A 70 -14.70 0.89 -13.87
CA SER A 70 -15.62 0.29 -14.83
C SER A 70 -14.86 -0.29 -16.03
N GLU A 71 -13.88 0.45 -16.55
CA GLU A 71 -13.04 -0.02 -17.66
C GLU A 71 -12.23 -1.24 -17.26
N CYS A 72 -11.67 -1.26 -16.04
CA CYS A 72 -10.90 -2.40 -15.54
C CYS A 72 -11.75 -3.68 -15.47
N ARG A 73 -13.03 -3.57 -15.15
CA ARG A 73 -13.94 -4.72 -15.06
C ARG A 73 -14.18 -5.41 -16.40
N GLU A 74 -14.04 -4.69 -17.48
CA GLU A 74 -14.24 -5.22 -18.84
C GLU A 74 -12.97 -5.81 -19.43
N LEU A 75 -11.82 -5.59 -18.80
CA LEU A 75 -10.53 -6.09 -19.26
C LEU A 75 -10.18 -7.42 -18.59
N SER A 76 -9.33 -8.20 -19.24
CA SER A 76 -8.71 -9.35 -18.58
C SER A 76 -7.82 -8.84 -17.44
N PHE A 77 -7.45 -9.72 -16.50
CA PHE A 77 -6.61 -9.33 -15.37
C PHE A 77 -5.29 -8.70 -15.83
N ASN A 78 -4.61 -9.33 -16.79
CA ASN A 78 -3.35 -8.79 -17.33
C ASN A 78 -3.52 -7.45 -18.00
N GLU A 79 -4.59 -7.29 -18.78
CA GLU A 79 -4.90 -6.02 -19.43
C GLU A 79 -5.21 -4.93 -18.41
N ALA A 80 -5.94 -5.28 -17.35
CA ALA A 80 -6.25 -4.34 -16.26
C ALA A 80 -4.98 -3.91 -15.52
N LEU A 81 -4.04 -4.82 -15.26
CA LEU A 81 -2.75 -4.47 -14.68
C LEU A 81 -2.00 -3.46 -15.54
N ASP A 82 -1.92 -3.70 -16.84
CA ASP A 82 -1.25 -2.80 -17.77
C ASP A 82 -1.94 -1.44 -17.82
N PHE A 83 -3.26 -1.43 -17.78
CA PHE A 83 -4.05 -0.20 -17.77
C PHE A 83 -3.74 0.65 -16.52
N VAL A 84 -3.75 0.04 -15.33
CA VAL A 84 -3.44 0.74 -14.09
C VAL A 84 -2.00 1.25 -14.09
N LEU A 85 -1.05 0.47 -14.61
CA LEU A 85 0.34 0.89 -14.70
C LEU A 85 0.55 2.11 -15.61
N ARG A 86 -0.36 2.34 -16.54
CA ARG A 86 -0.35 3.55 -17.38
C ARG A 86 -1.09 4.73 -16.75
N ASN A 87 -1.77 4.51 -15.63
CA ASN A 87 -2.58 5.51 -14.93
C ASN A 87 -2.30 5.51 -13.43
N LEU A 88 -1.03 5.52 -13.06
CA LEU A 88 -0.58 5.36 -11.66
C LEU A 88 -1.11 6.44 -10.72
N GLU A 89 -1.48 7.60 -11.25
CA GLU A 89 -2.03 8.71 -10.47
C GLU A 89 -3.37 8.37 -9.80
N VAL A 90 -4.04 7.30 -10.25
CA VAL A 90 -5.31 6.88 -9.66
C VAL A 90 -5.16 5.98 -8.45
N LEU A 91 -3.94 5.54 -8.17
CA LEU A 91 -3.67 4.64 -7.04
C LEU A 91 -3.65 5.40 -5.72
N ARG A 92 -4.22 4.78 -4.69
CA ARG A 92 -4.14 5.28 -3.31
C ARG A 92 -2.70 5.08 -2.79
N LEU A 93 -2.19 6.11 -2.09
CA LEU A 93 -0.83 6.10 -1.56
C LEU A 93 -0.83 6.38 -0.07
N PRO A 94 0.14 5.87 0.67
CA PRO A 94 1.14 4.89 0.25
C PRO A 94 0.54 3.51 0.09
N LEU A 95 1.24 2.65 -0.66
CA LEU A 95 0.94 1.22 -0.71
C LEU A 95 2.10 0.51 -0.02
N VAL A 96 1.81 -0.14 1.10
CA VAL A 96 2.81 -0.81 1.93
C VAL A 96 2.46 -2.29 2.02
N PHE A 97 3.39 -3.14 1.67
CA PHE A 97 3.10 -4.57 1.64
C PHE A 97 4.33 -5.44 1.86
N ASP A 98 4.10 -6.67 2.26
CA ASP A 98 5.09 -7.73 2.27
C ASP A 98 4.45 -9.01 1.72
N ALA A 99 4.99 -10.18 2.01
CA ALA A 99 4.48 -11.44 1.47
C ALA A 99 3.04 -11.76 1.94
N ARG A 100 2.60 -11.19 3.07
CA ARG A 100 1.32 -11.55 3.70
C ARG A 100 0.43 -10.38 4.07
N ARG A 101 0.98 -9.16 4.11
CA ARG A 101 0.31 -8.00 4.70
C ARG A 101 0.24 -6.86 3.71
N LEU A 102 -0.81 -6.07 3.83
CA LEU A 102 -1.04 -4.91 2.96
C LEU A 102 -1.69 -3.79 3.75
N MET A 103 -1.16 -2.57 3.58
CA MET A 103 -1.82 -1.35 4.05
C MET A 103 -1.99 -0.42 2.86
N ILE A 104 -3.20 0.03 2.64
CA ILE A 104 -3.56 0.96 1.56
C ILE A 104 -3.87 2.32 2.17
N GLY A 105 -3.05 3.33 1.83
CA GLY A 105 -3.08 4.60 2.53
C GLY A 105 -2.42 4.47 3.90
N PHE A 106 -2.26 5.60 4.61
CA PHE A 106 -1.67 5.59 5.94
C PHE A 106 -2.75 5.45 7.00
N ASN A 107 -2.55 4.50 7.93
CA ASN A 107 -3.38 4.31 9.10
C ASN A 107 -2.48 3.93 10.27
N GLU A 108 -2.57 4.69 11.36
CA GLU A 108 -1.70 4.53 12.53
C GLU A 108 -1.85 3.17 13.21
N ASP A 109 -3.03 2.58 13.14
CA ASP A 109 -3.26 1.26 13.73
C ASP A 109 -2.83 0.15 12.80
N GLU A 110 -3.18 0.25 11.53
CA GLU A 110 -2.85 -0.77 10.53
C GLU A 110 -1.35 -0.91 10.28
N ILE A 111 -0.59 0.19 10.33
CA ILE A 111 0.84 0.14 10.07
C ILE A 111 1.58 -0.73 11.08
N ARG A 112 1.02 -0.89 12.27
CA ARG A 112 1.60 -1.74 13.32
C ARG A 112 1.64 -3.21 12.94
N GLN A 113 0.86 -3.64 11.96
CA GLN A 113 0.91 -5.02 11.49
C GLN A 113 2.31 -5.39 10.95
N PHE A 114 3.11 -4.41 10.56
CA PHE A 114 4.47 -4.63 10.04
C PHE A 114 5.52 -4.77 11.14
N ILE A 115 5.16 -4.61 12.40
CA ILE A 115 6.07 -4.87 13.52
C ILE A 115 6.32 -6.38 13.60
N PRO A 116 7.60 -6.83 13.54
CA PRO A 116 7.89 -8.26 13.62
C PRO A 116 7.37 -8.86 14.91
N GLN A 117 6.84 -10.07 14.83
CA GLN A 117 6.27 -10.77 15.98
C GLN A 117 7.30 -10.95 17.11
N SER A 118 8.55 -11.22 16.77
CA SER A 118 9.62 -11.32 17.74
C SER A 118 9.83 -10.03 18.53
N TYR A 119 9.75 -8.89 17.86
CA TYR A 119 9.87 -7.57 18.49
C TYR A 119 8.71 -7.32 19.45
N ARG A 120 7.48 -7.67 19.05
CA ARG A 120 6.30 -7.52 19.91
C ARG A 120 6.44 -8.33 21.20
N ARG A 121 6.94 -9.57 21.10
CA ARG A 121 7.17 -10.44 22.26
C ARG A 121 8.21 -9.87 23.20
N MET A 122 9.31 -9.34 22.68
CA MET A 122 10.35 -8.72 23.49
C MET A 122 9.83 -7.51 24.24
N LYS A 123 9.08 -6.65 23.57
CA LYS A 123 8.51 -5.46 24.17
C LYS A 123 7.48 -5.80 25.25
N LEU A 124 6.68 -6.82 25.02
CA LEU A 124 5.70 -7.28 26.00
C LEU A 124 6.39 -7.84 27.25
N LYS A 125 7.44 -8.64 27.08
CA LYS A 125 8.23 -9.15 28.21
C LYS A 125 8.83 -8.01 29.03
N SER A 126 9.38 -7.01 28.35
CA SER A 126 9.97 -5.85 29.01
C SER A 126 8.93 -5.11 29.87
N VAL A 127 7.75 -4.93 29.35
CA VAL A 127 6.63 -4.28 30.08
C VAL A 127 6.19 -5.11 31.29
N LEU A 128 6.13 -6.44 31.13
CA LEU A 128 5.71 -7.35 32.21
C LEU A 128 6.74 -7.49 33.31
N LEU A 129 8.01 -7.25 33.02
CA LEU A 129 9.10 -7.35 34.00
C LEU A 129 9.32 -6.04 34.79
N GLU A 130 8.73 -4.97 34.33
CA GLU A 130 8.75 -3.70 35.06
C GLU A 130 7.63 -3.68 36.10
#